data_2fce78226e16229581fd7bb4b7debc15
#
_entry.id   2fce78226e16229581fd7bb4b7debc15
#
_cell.length_a   1.000
_cell.length_b   1.000
_cell.length_c   1.000
_cell.angle_alpha   90.00
_cell.angle_beta   90.00
_cell.angle_gamma   90.00
#
_symmetry.space_group_name_H-M   'P 1'
#
loop_
_entity.id
_entity.type
_entity.pdbx_description
1 polymer ?
#
loop_
_entity_poly.entity_id
_entity_poly.type
_entity_poly.pdbx_seq_one_letter_code
_entity_poly.pdbx_strand_id
1 'polypeptide(L)'
;MNLFEWLRPRPKKTPLEQQHLQRLAELPSFTQLSEESLRKQRWVVLDLETSGLNMNRDQVLSIGAVVIEDGAIDLGQQFERTILRVDHKVSPAVLIHGLAPSTIAAGSEPVEAFLDFLEFAGSSPMLAFHAPFDQHMLSRALKDSLDYRLQHPFFDVAEIAPMLCPDASLRQAGLDDWTNFFGLHAEERHHASADALVTAELALILFSHARRQGIDSPARLEESLGQWRRRKQNHSF
;
A
#
# COMPACT_ATOMS: atom_id res chain seq x y z
N MET A 1 22.14 -25.25 4.55
CA MET A 1 21.53 -24.10 5.28
C MET A 1 22.64 -23.43 6.06
N ASN A 2 23.12 -22.27 5.59
CA ASN A 2 24.31 -21.61 6.16
C ASN A 2 23.94 -20.91 7.49
N LEU A 3 24.50 -21.40 8.59
CA LEU A 3 24.23 -20.94 9.97
C LEU A 3 24.71 -19.49 10.26
N PHE A 4 25.33 -18.81 9.30
CA PHE A 4 25.98 -17.50 9.48
C PHE A 4 25.28 -16.33 8.77
N GLU A 5 24.13 -16.53 8.11
CA GLU A 5 23.42 -15.43 7.43
C GLU A 5 22.85 -14.36 8.40
N TRP A 6 22.65 -14.71 9.68
CA TRP A 6 22.17 -13.78 10.70
C TRP A 6 23.25 -12.80 11.20
N LEU A 7 24.54 -13.06 10.90
CA LEU A 7 25.68 -12.23 11.27
C LEU A 7 26.04 -11.15 10.22
N ARG A 8 25.27 -11.01 9.15
CA ARG A 8 25.54 -9.91 8.21
C ARG A 8 25.32 -8.58 8.93
N PRO A 9 26.34 -7.69 8.97
CA PRO A 9 26.17 -6.36 9.53
C PRO A 9 25.04 -5.68 8.77
N ARG A 10 24.07 -5.13 9.52
CA ARG A 10 23.05 -4.26 8.92
C ARG A 10 23.77 -3.15 8.16
N PRO A 11 23.37 -2.81 6.94
CA PRO A 11 23.93 -1.69 6.22
C PRO A 11 23.92 -0.46 7.16
N LYS A 12 25.03 0.26 7.24
CA LYS A 12 25.10 1.48 8.05
C LYS A 12 24.02 2.42 7.53
N LYS A 13 23.13 2.86 8.42
CA LYS A 13 22.14 3.87 8.08
C LYS A 13 22.88 5.11 7.58
N THR A 14 22.49 5.63 6.43
CA THR A 14 22.92 6.94 5.97
C THR A 14 22.41 7.97 6.98
N PRO A 15 23.28 8.81 7.57
CA PRO A 15 22.82 9.86 8.48
C PRO A 15 21.84 10.77 7.75
N LEU A 16 20.72 11.09 8.42
CA LEU A 16 19.77 12.07 7.90
C LEU A 16 20.41 13.45 7.94
N GLU A 17 20.35 14.18 6.84
CA GLU A 17 20.78 15.57 6.76
C GLU A 17 19.73 16.48 7.41
N GLN A 18 20.12 17.72 7.74
CA GLN A 18 19.22 18.67 8.39
C GLN A 18 17.96 18.95 7.54
N GLN A 19 18.09 18.99 6.22
CA GLN A 19 16.94 19.13 5.30
C GLN A 19 15.94 17.98 5.43
N HIS A 20 16.39 16.74 5.59
CA HIS A 20 15.51 15.58 5.77
C HIS A 20 14.75 15.66 7.09
N LEU A 21 15.43 16.07 8.17
CA LEU A 21 14.80 16.27 9.48
C LEU A 21 13.75 17.37 9.45
N GLN A 22 14.01 18.45 8.69
CA GLN A 22 13.05 19.52 8.50
C GLN A 22 11.80 19.02 7.76
N ARG A 23 11.96 18.33 6.61
CA ARG A 23 10.86 17.72 5.85
C ARG A 23 10.02 16.77 6.73
N LEU A 24 10.68 15.93 7.52
CA LEU A 24 9.98 15.03 8.47
C LEU A 24 9.17 15.80 9.51
N ALA A 25 9.69 16.92 10.01
CA ALA A 25 9.01 17.74 11.01
C ALA A 25 7.79 18.49 10.44
N GLU A 26 7.79 18.76 9.13
CA GLU A 26 6.70 19.44 8.42
C GLU A 26 5.58 18.50 7.97
N LEU A 27 5.78 17.16 8.07
CA LEU A 27 4.76 16.18 7.69
C LEU A 27 3.51 16.33 8.56
N PRO A 28 2.31 16.35 7.94
CA PRO A 28 1.07 16.37 8.69
C PRO A 28 0.89 15.07 9.48
N SER A 29 0.49 15.19 10.74
CA SER A 29 0.19 14.05 11.60
C SER A 29 -1.20 13.49 11.29
N PHE A 30 -1.32 12.18 11.17
CA PHE A 30 -2.62 11.52 11.22
C PHE A 30 -3.19 11.64 12.65
N THR A 31 -4.43 12.10 12.78
CA THR A 31 -5.08 12.27 14.09
C THR A 31 -6.12 11.20 14.35
N GLN A 32 -7.13 11.10 13.51
CA GLN A 32 -8.21 10.11 13.61
C GLN A 32 -8.90 9.92 12.26
N LEU A 33 -9.63 8.81 12.13
CA LEU A 33 -10.48 8.57 10.96
C LEU A 33 -11.62 9.58 10.90
N SER A 34 -11.87 10.09 9.71
CA SER A 34 -12.91 11.07 9.45
C SER A 34 -14.31 10.46 9.53
N GLU A 35 -15.28 11.24 9.99
CA GLU A 35 -16.72 10.99 9.87
C GLU A 35 -17.33 11.61 8.60
N GLU A 36 -16.54 12.31 7.80
CA GLU A 36 -16.97 12.78 6.49
C GLU A 36 -17.29 11.61 5.56
N SER A 37 -18.05 11.89 4.49
CA SER A 37 -18.40 10.83 3.55
C SER A 37 -17.17 10.24 2.87
N LEU A 38 -17.23 8.93 2.58
CA LEU A 38 -16.17 8.22 1.83
C LEU A 38 -15.79 8.95 0.54
N ARG A 39 -16.75 9.65 -0.06
CA ARG A 39 -16.55 10.43 -1.28
C ARG A 39 -15.66 11.66 -1.05
N LYS A 40 -15.80 12.32 0.10
CA LYS A 40 -15.07 13.56 0.43
C LYS A 40 -13.68 13.28 1.00
N GLN A 41 -13.50 12.11 1.57
CA GLN A 41 -12.22 11.69 2.11
C GLN A 41 -11.20 11.56 0.97
N ARG A 42 -10.04 12.19 1.14
CA ARG A 42 -8.87 11.90 0.31
C ARG A 42 -8.25 10.58 0.75
N TRP A 43 -8.11 9.65 -0.19
CA TRP A 43 -7.50 8.33 0.01
C TRP A 43 -6.25 8.21 -0.83
N VAL A 44 -5.22 7.57 -0.29
CA VAL A 44 -4.07 7.14 -1.06
C VAL A 44 -4.17 5.63 -1.27
N VAL A 45 -4.27 5.21 -2.51
CA VAL A 45 -4.24 3.80 -2.89
C VAL A 45 -2.84 3.47 -3.36
N LEU A 46 -2.21 2.48 -2.75
CA LEU A 46 -0.83 2.14 -3.05
C LEU A 46 -0.65 0.64 -3.31
N ASP A 47 0.43 0.34 -4.02
CA ASP A 47 0.97 -0.99 -4.19
C ASP A 47 2.50 -0.94 -4.15
N LEU A 48 3.14 -2.01 -3.70
CA LEU A 48 4.59 -2.11 -3.56
C LEU A 48 5.14 -3.27 -4.38
N GLU A 49 6.16 -2.97 -5.20
CA GLU A 49 7.01 -4.05 -5.69
C GLU A 49 8.14 -4.34 -4.71
N THR A 50 8.37 -5.61 -4.45
CA THR A 50 9.33 -6.06 -3.44
C THR A 50 10.28 -7.11 -3.97
N SER A 51 11.42 -7.30 -3.30
CA SER A 51 12.40 -8.32 -3.69
C SER A 51 11.93 -9.76 -3.43
N GLY A 52 10.80 -9.93 -2.75
CA GLY A 52 10.16 -11.19 -2.42
C GLY A 52 9.11 -11.02 -1.33
N LEU A 53 8.51 -12.13 -0.89
CA LEU A 53 7.37 -12.13 0.02
C LEU A 53 7.74 -12.25 1.51
N ASN A 54 9.03 -12.31 1.85
CA ASN A 54 9.45 -12.39 3.24
C ASN A 54 9.50 -11.01 3.88
N MET A 55 8.45 -10.65 4.61
CA MET A 55 8.29 -9.35 5.26
C MET A 55 9.45 -8.94 6.19
N ASN A 56 10.25 -9.88 6.69
CA ASN A 56 11.36 -9.60 7.59
C ASN A 56 12.71 -9.39 6.88
N ARG A 57 12.84 -9.82 5.62
CA ARG A 57 14.12 -9.81 4.88
C ARG A 57 14.05 -9.07 3.56
N ASP A 58 12.92 -9.20 2.87
CA ASP A 58 12.79 -8.61 1.54
C ASP A 58 12.60 -7.10 1.61
N GLN A 59 12.93 -6.42 0.54
CA GLN A 59 13.00 -4.96 0.49
C GLN A 59 11.95 -4.42 -0.49
N VAL A 60 11.46 -3.22 -0.19
CA VAL A 60 10.66 -2.44 -1.15
C VAL A 60 11.57 -2.00 -2.28
N LEU A 61 11.18 -2.29 -3.51
CA LEU A 61 11.88 -1.94 -4.75
C LEU A 61 11.20 -0.80 -5.50
N SER A 62 9.87 -0.73 -5.44
CA SER A 62 9.09 0.34 -6.04
C SER A 62 7.86 0.65 -5.20
N ILE A 63 7.39 1.89 -5.28
CA ILE A 63 6.13 2.35 -4.71
C ILE A 63 5.33 2.96 -5.85
N GLY A 64 4.12 2.45 -6.08
CA GLY A 64 3.11 3.07 -6.92
C GLY A 64 1.94 3.54 -6.07
N ALA A 65 1.42 4.74 -6.33
CA ALA A 65 0.23 5.20 -5.63
C ALA A 65 -0.58 6.20 -6.46
N VAL A 66 -1.89 6.21 -6.22
CA VAL A 66 -2.84 7.16 -6.81
C VAL A 66 -3.76 7.72 -5.73
N VAL A 67 -4.39 8.85 -6.02
CA VAL A 67 -5.32 9.50 -5.09
C VAL A 67 -6.75 9.28 -5.56
N ILE A 68 -7.63 8.91 -4.60
CA ILE A 68 -9.08 9.05 -4.73
C ILE A 68 -9.49 10.25 -3.91
N GLU A 69 -10.15 11.22 -4.53
CA GLU A 69 -10.69 12.42 -3.88
C GLU A 69 -11.98 12.86 -4.58
N ASP A 70 -12.93 13.40 -3.84
CA ASP A 70 -14.26 13.79 -4.35
C ASP A 70 -15.00 12.67 -5.10
N GLY A 71 -14.68 11.41 -4.80
CA GLY A 71 -15.29 10.23 -5.42
C GLY A 71 -14.81 9.93 -6.83
N ALA A 72 -13.62 10.39 -7.18
CA ALA A 72 -12.94 10.11 -8.43
C ALA A 72 -11.45 9.82 -8.21
N ILE A 73 -10.83 9.12 -9.14
CA ILE A 73 -9.37 8.97 -9.16
C ILE A 73 -8.79 10.24 -9.80
N ASP A 74 -7.91 10.91 -9.09
CA ASP A 74 -7.18 12.07 -9.62
C ASP A 74 -5.92 11.60 -10.35
N LEU A 75 -6.00 11.47 -11.66
CA LEU A 75 -4.87 11.07 -12.50
C LEU A 75 -3.75 12.12 -12.55
N GLY A 76 -3.98 13.32 -12.07
CA GLY A 76 -2.95 14.35 -11.87
C GLY A 76 -2.14 14.15 -10.59
N GLN A 77 -2.64 13.34 -9.66
CA GLN A 77 -1.99 12.99 -8.40
C GLN A 77 -1.60 11.51 -8.40
N GLN A 78 -0.48 11.21 -9.04
CA GLN A 78 0.12 9.88 -9.07
C GLN A 78 1.53 9.93 -8.49
N PHE A 79 1.92 8.85 -7.85
CA PHE A 79 3.25 8.67 -7.31
C PHE A 79 3.85 7.37 -7.84
N GLU A 80 5.07 7.45 -8.33
CA GLU A 80 5.86 6.29 -8.70
C GLU A 80 7.33 6.55 -8.43
N ARG A 81 7.96 5.67 -7.65
CA ARG A 81 9.39 5.71 -7.37
C ARG A 81 9.97 4.31 -7.29
N THR A 82 10.99 4.07 -8.10
CA THR A 82 11.89 2.93 -7.90
C THR A 82 12.94 3.30 -6.86
N ILE A 83 13.18 2.42 -5.90
CA ILE A 83 14.11 2.62 -4.79
C ILE A 83 15.47 2.04 -5.15
N LEU A 84 16.53 2.84 -5.04
CA LEU A 84 17.89 2.40 -5.23
C LEU A 84 18.26 1.26 -4.27
N ARG A 85 18.74 0.14 -4.85
CA ARG A 85 19.31 -1.01 -4.10
C ARG A 85 20.61 -1.45 -4.74
N VAL A 86 21.72 -1.14 -4.10
CA VAL A 86 23.08 -1.34 -4.66
C VAL A 86 23.43 -2.82 -4.85
N ASP A 87 22.98 -3.71 -3.94
CA ASP A 87 23.32 -5.13 -3.94
C ASP A 87 22.12 -6.03 -4.27
N HIS A 88 21.18 -5.51 -5.05
CA HIS A 88 19.98 -6.28 -5.39
C HIS A 88 20.35 -7.44 -6.30
N LYS A 89 20.22 -8.66 -5.77
CA LYS A 89 20.36 -9.88 -6.56
C LYS A 89 19.06 -10.15 -7.30
N VAL A 90 19.18 -10.53 -8.57
CA VAL A 90 18.01 -10.97 -9.35
C VAL A 90 17.28 -12.05 -8.55
N SER A 91 16.06 -11.76 -8.13
CA SER A 91 15.17 -12.68 -7.44
C SER A 91 14.08 -13.15 -8.41
N PRO A 92 13.39 -14.27 -8.14
CA PRO A 92 12.23 -14.68 -8.93
C PRO A 92 11.13 -13.60 -9.02
N ALA A 93 11.03 -12.71 -8.04
CA ALA A 93 10.11 -11.58 -8.04
C ALA A 93 10.35 -10.62 -9.21
N VAL A 94 11.62 -10.42 -9.62
CA VAL A 94 11.98 -9.59 -10.79
C VAL A 94 11.31 -10.09 -12.07
N LEU A 95 11.11 -11.40 -12.19
CA LEU A 95 10.42 -11.99 -13.35
C LEU A 95 8.91 -11.69 -13.33
N ILE A 96 8.35 -11.35 -12.18
CA ILE A 96 6.92 -11.05 -12.01
C ILE A 96 6.68 -9.56 -12.30
N HIS A 97 7.40 -8.65 -11.60
CA HIS A 97 7.17 -7.20 -11.70
C HIS A 97 8.02 -6.50 -12.79
N GLY A 98 8.88 -7.24 -13.50
CA GLY A 98 9.64 -6.72 -14.64
C GLY A 98 10.69 -5.64 -14.34
N LEU A 99 10.93 -5.27 -13.07
CA LEU A 99 11.92 -4.26 -12.70
C LEU A 99 13.32 -4.79 -12.95
N ALA A 100 13.96 -4.30 -14.01
CA ALA A 100 15.31 -4.70 -14.35
C ALA A 100 16.31 -4.27 -13.25
N PRO A 101 17.37 -5.06 -12.98
CA PRO A 101 18.40 -4.66 -12.01
C PRO A 101 19.03 -3.30 -12.30
N SER A 102 19.14 -2.91 -13.59
CA SER A 102 19.60 -1.59 -14.00
C SER A 102 18.65 -0.47 -13.59
N THR A 103 17.33 -0.70 -13.67
CA THR A 103 16.30 0.24 -13.22
C THR A 103 16.38 0.43 -11.71
N ILE A 104 16.53 -0.66 -10.95
CA ILE A 104 16.69 -0.62 -9.49
C ILE A 104 17.99 0.10 -9.10
N ALA A 105 19.08 -0.15 -9.81
CA ALA A 105 20.36 0.52 -9.57
C ALA A 105 20.35 2.03 -9.94
N ALA A 106 19.44 2.45 -10.82
CA ALA A 106 19.21 3.85 -11.19
C ALA A 106 18.08 4.51 -10.39
N GLY A 107 17.51 3.82 -9.41
CA GLY A 107 16.42 4.31 -8.59
C GLY A 107 16.80 5.49 -7.69
N SER A 108 15.81 6.06 -7.04
CA SER A 108 15.98 7.15 -6.08
C SER A 108 16.59 6.66 -4.77
N GLU A 109 17.42 7.49 -4.15
CA GLU A 109 17.91 7.21 -2.80
C GLU A 109 16.75 6.93 -1.84
N PRO A 110 16.84 5.89 -0.98
CA PRO A 110 15.73 5.50 -0.12
C PRO A 110 15.18 6.62 0.77
N VAL A 111 16.06 7.48 1.29
CA VAL A 111 15.66 8.62 2.14
C VAL A 111 14.77 9.58 1.37
N GLU A 112 15.17 9.96 0.17
CA GLU A 112 14.42 10.88 -0.68
C GLU A 112 13.11 10.26 -1.15
N ALA A 113 13.14 9.03 -1.68
CA ALA A 113 11.96 8.37 -2.18
C ALA A 113 10.87 8.19 -1.10
N PHE A 114 11.26 7.84 0.12
CA PHE A 114 10.30 7.68 1.21
C PHE A 114 9.81 9.01 1.78
N LEU A 115 10.63 10.07 1.79
CA LEU A 115 10.17 11.41 2.14
C LEU A 115 9.17 11.93 1.11
N ASP A 116 9.48 11.84 -0.18
CA ASP A 116 8.57 12.20 -1.27
C ASP A 116 7.23 11.47 -1.14
N PHE A 117 7.26 10.17 -0.81
CA PHE A 117 6.05 9.38 -0.60
C PHE A 117 5.24 9.87 0.62
N LEU A 118 5.88 10.16 1.74
CA LEU A 118 5.19 10.66 2.93
C LEU A 118 4.55 12.04 2.70
N GLU A 119 5.23 12.91 1.97
CA GLU A 119 4.70 14.22 1.56
C GLU A 119 3.50 14.06 0.62
N PHE A 120 3.60 13.14 -0.37
CA PHE A 120 2.48 12.80 -1.25
C PHE A 120 1.29 12.23 -0.48
N ALA A 121 1.53 11.33 0.47
CA ALA A 121 0.49 10.71 1.27
C ALA A 121 -0.20 11.70 2.20
N GLY A 122 0.52 12.67 2.72
CA GLY A 122 0.00 13.64 3.69
C GLY A 122 -0.53 12.95 4.93
N SER A 123 -1.75 13.29 5.36
CA SER A 123 -2.47 12.64 6.48
C SER A 123 -3.55 11.67 6.02
N SER A 124 -3.55 11.25 4.75
CA SER A 124 -4.62 10.44 4.17
C SER A 124 -4.58 9.00 4.70
N PRO A 125 -5.74 8.35 4.96
CA PRO A 125 -5.79 6.91 5.11
C PRO A 125 -5.37 6.23 3.81
N MET A 126 -4.81 5.02 3.95
CA MET A 126 -4.25 4.25 2.85
C MET A 126 -5.11 3.04 2.53
N LEU A 127 -5.19 2.71 1.25
CA LEU A 127 -5.81 1.51 0.70
C LEU A 127 -4.75 0.70 -0.03
N ALA A 128 -4.79 -0.62 0.14
CA ALA A 128 -4.01 -1.56 -0.66
C ALA A 128 -4.77 -2.88 -0.79
N PHE A 129 -4.43 -3.68 -1.79
CA PHE A 129 -4.94 -5.04 -1.90
C PHE A 129 -4.00 -5.98 -1.15
N HIS A 130 -4.49 -6.67 -0.13
CA HIS A 130 -3.67 -7.36 0.90
C HIS A 130 -2.84 -6.38 1.75
N ALA A 131 -3.44 -5.28 2.15
CA ALA A 131 -2.83 -4.18 2.88
C ALA A 131 -1.90 -4.54 4.05
N PRO A 132 -2.08 -5.63 4.83
CA PRO A 132 -1.13 -5.99 5.89
C PRO A 132 0.30 -6.23 5.40
N PHE A 133 0.47 -6.72 4.16
CA PHE A 133 1.79 -6.90 3.56
C PHE A 133 2.46 -5.55 3.27
N ASP A 134 1.76 -4.68 2.54
CA ASP A 134 2.27 -3.36 2.16
C ASP A 134 2.55 -2.49 3.38
N GLN A 135 1.62 -2.48 4.35
CA GLN A 135 1.78 -1.76 5.60
C GLN A 135 3.03 -2.21 6.36
N HIS A 136 3.28 -3.52 6.44
CA HIS A 136 4.45 -4.04 7.13
C HIS A 136 5.75 -3.68 6.40
N MET A 137 5.79 -3.90 5.08
CA MET A 137 6.97 -3.62 4.26
C MET A 137 7.31 -2.13 4.26
N LEU A 138 6.31 -1.27 4.09
CA LEU A 138 6.49 0.18 4.12
C LEU A 138 6.90 0.68 5.51
N SER A 139 6.24 0.21 6.58
CA SER A 139 6.59 0.59 7.96
C SER A 139 8.04 0.26 8.30
N ARG A 140 8.50 -0.93 7.89
CA ARG A 140 9.89 -1.33 8.09
C ARG A 140 10.85 -0.48 7.27
N ALA A 141 10.54 -0.24 6.00
CA ALA A 141 11.38 0.56 5.12
C ALA A 141 11.52 2.02 5.61
N LEU A 142 10.42 2.63 6.06
CA LEU A 142 10.41 3.97 6.67
C LEU A 142 11.19 4.01 7.98
N LYS A 143 11.04 2.99 8.83
CA LYS A 143 11.82 2.89 10.08
C LYS A 143 13.31 2.72 9.83
N ASP A 144 13.67 1.91 8.84
CA ASP A 144 15.06 1.66 8.51
C ASP A 144 15.74 2.86 7.83
N SER A 145 15.03 3.58 6.95
CA SER A 145 15.59 4.70 6.18
C SER A 145 15.51 6.04 6.91
N LEU A 146 14.37 6.32 7.56
CA LEU A 146 14.05 7.64 8.12
C LEU A 146 13.92 7.66 9.64
N ASP A 147 14.01 6.53 10.32
CA ASP A 147 13.62 6.34 11.72
C ASP A 147 12.15 6.77 11.98
N TYR A 148 11.33 6.79 10.93
CA TYR A 148 9.95 7.24 10.96
C TYR A 148 9.00 6.09 11.31
N ARG A 149 8.03 6.36 12.20
CA ARG A 149 6.97 5.43 12.55
C ARG A 149 5.71 5.76 11.76
N LEU A 150 5.35 4.91 10.82
CA LEU A 150 4.10 5.03 10.05
C LEU A 150 2.89 4.94 10.98
N GLN A 151 2.03 5.97 10.93
CA GLN A 151 0.82 6.09 11.76
C GLN A 151 -0.47 6.03 10.94
N HIS A 152 -0.36 6.03 9.63
CA HIS A 152 -1.51 6.02 8.71
C HIS A 152 -2.31 4.74 8.87
N PRO A 153 -3.65 4.82 8.96
CA PRO A 153 -4.51 3.65 8.92
C PRO A 153 -4.49 3.03 7.52
N PHE A 154 -4.51 1.70 7.49
CA PHE A 154 -4.60 0.94 6.25
C PHE A 154 -5.92 0.20 6.19
N PHE A 155 -6.56 0.27 5.04
CA PHE A 155 -7.76 -0.45 4.71
C PHE A 155 -7.45 -1.51 3.66
N ASP A 156 -7.78 -2.76 3.97
CA ASP A 156 -7.52 -3.89 3.09
C ASP A 156 -8.67 -4.09 2.10
N VAL A 157 -8.43 -3.78 0.83
CA VAL A 157 -9.43 -3.97 -0.24
C VAL A 157 -9.80 -5.43 -0.41
N ALA A 158 -8.87 -6.37 -0.13
CA ALA A 158 -9.14 -7.81 -0.15
C ALA A 158 -10.11 -8.28 0.96
N GLU A 159 -10.31 -7.46 2.00
CA GLU A 159 -11.32 -7.69 3.03
C GLU A 159 -12.61 -6.88 2.82
N ILE A 160 -12.49 -5.66 2.30
CA ILE A 160 -13.64 -4.79 1.99
C ILE A 160 -14.52 -5.46 0.92
N ALA A 161 -13.91 -6.03 -0.11
CA ALA A 161 -14.64 -6.62 -1.23
C ALA A 161 -15.59 -7.76 -0.80
N PRO A 162 -15.15 -8.83 -0.11
CA PRO A 162 -16.05 -9.89 0.33
C PRO A 162 -16.99 -9.45 1.47
N MET A 163 -16.62 -8.43 2.25
CA MET A 163 -17.51 -7.86 3.27
C MET A 163 -18.73 -7.20 2.65
N LEU A 164 -18.53 -6.43 1.58
CA LEU A 164 -19.57 -5.66 0.91
C LEU A 164 -20.32 -6.44 -0.17
N CYS A 165 -19.69 -7.47 -0.75
CA CYS A 165 -20.22 -8.27 -1.84
C CYS A 165 -20.19 -9.78 -1.50
N PRO A 166 -20.89 -10.23 -0.43
CA PRO A 166 -20.85 -11.63 0.00
C PRO A 166 -21.42 -12.59 -1.05
N ASP A 167 -22.34 -12.12 -1.88
CA ASP A 167 -22.99 -12.92 -2.93
C ASP A 167 -22.08 -13.19 -4.14
N ALA A 168 -20.94 -12.50 -4.25
CA ALA A 168 -19.95 -12.76 -5.30
C ALA A 168 -19.39 -14.19 -5.23
N SER A 169 -19.51 -14.86 -4.07
CA SER A 169 -19.05 -16.25 -3.83
C SER A 169 -17.55 -16.45 -4.14
N LEU A 170 -16.79 -15.37 -4.19
CA LEU A 170 -15.33 -15.41 -4.42
C LEU A 170 -14.63 -15.71 -3.08
N ARG A 171 -14.05 -16.92 -2.97
CA ARG A 171 -13.29 -17.34 -1.78
C ARG A 171 -11.79 -17.21 -2.05
N GLN A 172 -11.07 -16.56 -1.16
CA GLN A 172 -9.62 -16.35 -1.28
C GLN A 172 -9.23 -15.72 -2.63
N ALA A 173 -10.06 -14.82 -3.13
CA ALA A 173 -9.91 -14.16 -4.41
C ALA A 173 -8.76 -13.15 -4.39
N GLY A 174 -7.92 -13.21 -5.42
CA GLY A 174 -6.91 -12.19 -5.70
C GLY A 174 -7.51 -10.93 -6.35
N LEU A 175 -6.65 -9.95 -6.59
CA LEU A 175 -7.05 -8.71 -7.25
C LEU A 175 -7.67 -8.99 -8.63
N ASP A 176 -7.07 -9.90 -9.42
CA ASP A 176 -7.58 -10.27 -10.75
C ASP A 176 -8.98 -10.88 -10.71
N ASP A 177 -9.30 -11.68 -9.68
CA ASP A 177 -10.63 -12.27 -9.56
C ASP A 177 -11.70 -11.18 -9.32
N TRP A 178 -11.40 -10.21 -8.46
CA TRP A 178 -12.31 -9.09 -8.18
C TRP A 178 -12.43 -8.11 -9.34
N THR A 179 -11.34 -7.80 -10.02
CA THR A 179 -11.38 -6.93 -11.20
C THR A 179 -12.17 -7.58 -12.33
N ASN A 180 -11.96 -8.87 -12.60
CA ASN A 180 -12.76 -9.63 -13.56
C ASN A 180 -14.24 -9.68 -13.18
N PHE A 181 -14.58 -9.88 -11.90
CA PHE A 181 -15.95 -9.90 -11.41
C PHE A 181 -16.69 -8.58 -11.69
N PHE A 182 -15.99 -7.45 -11.56
CA PHE A 182 -16.56 -6.13 -11.83
C PHE A 182 -16.36 -5.64 -13.27
N GLY A 183 -15.69 -6.42 -14.13
CA GLY A 183 -15.43 -6.05 -15.52
C GLY A 183 -14.37 -4.95 -15.65
N LEU A 184 -13.48 -4.82 -14.69
CA LEU A 184 -12.32 -3.94 -14.77
C LEU A 184 -11.19 -4.61 -15.56
N HIS A 185 -10.46 -3.81 -16.33
CA HIS A 185 -9.34 -4.30 -17.14
C HIS A 185 -8.07 -3.55 -16.75
N ALA A 186 -7.05 -4.26 -16.29
CA ALA A 186 -5.71 -3.72 -16.13
C ALA A 186 -4.90 -4.05 -17.37
N GLU A 187 -4.40 -3.03 -18.07
CA GLU A 187 -3.57 -3.21 -19.27
C GLU A 187 -2.18 -3.76 -18.92
N GLU A 188 -1.63 -3.34 -17.78
CA GLU A 188 -0.35 -3.80 -17.25
C GLU A 188 -0.53 -4.28 -15.82
N ARG A 189 -0.17 -5.54 -15.55
CA ARG A 189 -0.20 -6.13 -14.20
C ARG A 189 1.22 -6.28 -13.68
N HIS A 190 1.35 -6.33 -12.35
CA HIS A 190 2.64 -6.45 -11.66
C HIS A 190 3.55 -5.24 -11.90
N HIS A 191 2.94 -4.07 -11.96
CA HIS A 191 3.59 -2.78 -11.94
C HIS A 191 2.92 -1.92 -10.86
N ALA A 192 3.67 -1.43 -9.89
CA ALA A 192 3.10 -0.84 -8.67
C ALA A 192 2.06 0.27 -8.96
N SER A 193 2.31 1.16 -9.92
CA SER A 193 1.35 2.23 -10.26
C SER A 193 0.10 1.70 -10.96
N ALA A 194 0.22 0.67 -11.80
CA ALA A 194 -0.93 0.06 -12.49
C ALA A 194 -1.79 -0.75 -11.51
N ASP A 195 -1.17 -1.48 -10.58
CA ASP A 195 -1.89 -2.26 -9.56
C ASP A 195 -2.54 -1.33 -8.51
N ALA A 196 -1.91 -0.21 -8.16
CA ALA A 196 -2.54 0.83 -7.36
C ALA A 196 -3.75 1.45 -8.07
N LEU A 197 -3.66 1.72 -9.38
CA LEU A 197 -4.75 2.29 -10.18
C LEU A 197 -5.96 1.36 -10.23
N VAL A 198 -5.77 0.10 -10.60
CA VAL A 198 -6.88 -0.87 -10.68
C VAL A 198 -7.46 -1.17 -9.29
N THR A 199 -6.65 -1.13 -8.25
CA THR A 199 -7.13 -1.22 -6.85
C THR A 199 -7.98 -0.01 -6.49
N ALA A 200 -7.64 1.19 -6.98
CA ALA A 200 -8.44 2.40 -6.78
C ALA A 200 -9.77 2.34 -7.52
N GLU A 201 -9.79 1.83 -8.75
CA GLU A 201 -11.05 1.60 -9.49
C GLU A 201 -11.98 0.63 -8.74
N LEU A 202 -11.44 -0.48 -8.25
CA LEU A 202 -12.16 -1.43 -7.41
C LEU A 202 -12.68 -0.76 -6.13
N ALA A 203 -11.85 0.04 -5.45
CA ALA A 203 -12.23 0.74 -4.23
C ALA A 203 -13.40 1.72 -4.47
N LEU A 204 -13.44 2.44 -5.58
CA LEU A 204 -14.57 3.32 -5.94
C LEU A 204 -15.89 2.55 -6.08
N ILE A 205 -15.85 1.38 -6.72
CA ILE A 205 -17.02 0.49 -6.83
C ILE A 205 -17.46 0.05 -5.42
N LEU A 206 -16.51 -0.40 -4.61
CA LEU A 206 -16.78 -0.86 -3.25
C LEU A 206 -17.32 0.28 -2.36
N PHE A 207 -16.81 1.50 -2.46
CA PHE A 207 -17.39 2.67 -1.77
C PHE A 207 -18.83 2.95 -2.18
N SER A 208 -19.18 2.72 -3.44
CA SER A 208 -20.59 2.80 -3.88
C SER A 208 -21.45 1.72 -3.21
N HIS A 209 -20.94 0.49 -3.07
CA HIS A 209 -21.61 -0.59 -2.32
C HIS A 209 -21.73 -0.27 -0.83
N ALA A 210 -20.68 0.23 -0.20
CA ALA A 210 -20.66 0.63 1.20
C ALA A 210 -21.75 1.67 1.51
N ARG A 211 -21.83 2.75 0.72
CA ARG A 211 -22.83 3.79 0.90
C ARG A 211 -24.26 3.27 0.78
N ARG A 212 -24.54 2.34 -0.15
CA ARG A 212 -25.86 1.69 -0.26
C ARG A 212 -26.22 0.86 0.97
N GLN A 213 -25.22 0.41 1.73
CA GLN A 213 -25.38 -0.31 2.99
C GLN A 213 -25.31 0.61 4.22
N GLY A 214 -25.29 1.94 4.03
CA GLY A 214 -25.24 2.93 5.12
C GLY A 214 -23.85 3.11 5.73
N ILE A 215 -22.80 2.58 5.09
CA ILE A 215 -21.40 2.74 5.48
C ILE A 215 -20.82 3.88 4.64
N ASP A 216 -20.88 5.11 5.14
CA ASP A 216 -20.49 6.30 4.35
C ASP A 216 -19.47 7.20 5.09
N SER A 217 -18.58 6.60 5.88
CA SER A 217 -17.38 7.31 6.37
C SER A 217 -16.24 6.33 6.62
N PRO A 218 -14.98 6.81 6.63
CA PRO A 218 -13.81 6.01 7.00
C PRO A 218 -13.97 5.34 8.38
N ALA A 219 -14.48 6.07 9.38
CA ALA A 219 -14.67 5.54 10.71
C ALA A 219 -15.71 4.39 10.72
N ARG A 220 -16.84 4.55 10.01
CA ARG A 220 -17.86 3.48 9.87
C ARG A 220 -17.35 2.29 9.08
N LEU A 221 -16.51 2.53 8.06
CA LEU A 221 -15.90 1.46 7.28
C LEU A 221 -14.98 0.60 8.16
N GLU A 222 -14.13 1.22 8.98
CA GLU A 222 -13.25 0.52 9.93
C GLU A 222 -14.05 -0.25 10.97
N GLU A 223 -15.11 0.34 11.54
CA GLU A 223 -15.99 -0.33 12.47
C GLU A 223 -16.63 -1.59 11.84
N SER A 224 -17.15 -1.46 10.62
CA SER A 224 -17.79 -2.54 9.86
C SER A 224 -16.80 -3.67 9.54
N LEU A 225 -15.58 -3.32 9.12
CA LEU A 225 -14.49 -4.28 8.93
C LEU A 225 -14.15 -5.01 10.23
N GLY A 226 -14.04 -4.31 11.33
CA GLY A 226 -13.78 -4.90 12.64
C GLY A 226 -14.88 -5.88 13.06
N GLN A 227 -16.17 -5.55 12.81
CA GLN A 227 -17.29 -6.45 13.06
C GLN A 227 -17.26 -7.68 12.13
N TRP A 228 -16.94 -7.48 10.86
CA TRP A 228 -16.85 -8.56 9.87
C TRP A 228 -15.70 -9.54 10.22
N ARG A 229 -14.51 -9.05 10.58
CA ARG A 229 -13.35 -9.85 11.02
C ARG A 229 -13.71 -10.73 12.23
N ARG A 230 -14.39 -10.16 13.24
CA ARG A 230 -14.84 -10.90 14.41
C ARG A 230 -15.83 -12.03 14.06
N ARG A 231 -16.79 -11.76 13.17
CA ARG A 231 -17.75 -12.80 12.72
C ARG A 231 -17.02 -13.93 11.98
N LYS A 232 -16.07 -13.60 11.09
CA LYS A 232 -15.31 -14.58 10.33
C LYS A 232 -14.50 -15.52 11.25
N GLN A 233 -13.86 -14.97 12.28
CA GLN A 233 -13.13 -15.75 13.27
C GLN A 233 -14.03 -16.72 14.03
N ASN A 234 -15.22 -16.30 14.42
CA ASN A 234 -16.17 -17.13 15.15
C ASN A 234 -16.79 -18.27 14.33
N HIS A 235 -16.74 -18.21 12.99
CA HIS A 235 -17.26 -19.26 12.09
C HIS A 235 -16.16 -20.20 11.58
N SER A 236 -14.91 -20.00 12.02
CA SER A 236 -13.75 -20.83 11.61
C SER A 236 -13.41 -21.92 12.66
N PHE A 237 -14.29 -22.16 13.64
CA PHE A 237 -14.20 -23.23 14.66
C PHE A 237 -15.28 -24.28 14.47
#